data_53efb4775ec8ebcecaefc2e4e19862ac
#
_entry.id   53efb4775ec8ebcecaefc2e4e19862ac
#
_cell.length_a   1.000
_cell.length_b   1.000
_cell.length_c   1.000
_cell.angle_alpha   90.00
_cell.angle_beta   90.00
_cell.angle_gamma   90.00
#
_symmetry.space_group_name_H-M   'P 1'
#
loop_
_entity.id
_entity.type
_entity.pdbx_description
1 polymer ?
#
loop_
_entity_poly.entity_id
_entity_poly.type
_entity_poly.pdbx_seq_one_letter_code
_entity_poly.pdbx_strand_id
1 'polypeptide(L)'
;FLDFLDQELSAEHIVAYATHSPFMIDPRNLNRSKMVMADPDGRTNISDDVMATDEATRLPLQNVFEFDLVDTLLIRPQTLLVEGKSDHAYLYTISNILEEQGRTGLDRSWTVIPVGSGSNVPTFVSLFGANDLDLSVLLDGDSGYNQRKEDITSKGVMRDEHICSTSDFVDQDYSDIEDLFSEEFYLELVNQTYRAEIAQSPHSISEIVASDFKNGNPRVVKRLEKYFERQHINEGNFEHFAPAEYLQQNQETLSEEIDPESLENFEELFEEFNAYLEEF
;
A
#
# COMPACT_ATOMS: atom_id res chain seq x y z
N PHE A 1 -10.02 -10.33 -19.58
CA PHE A 1 -9.36 -9.60 -20.68
C PHE A 1 -7.97 -9.13 -20.25
N LEU A 2 -7.80 -8.60 -19.03
CA LEU A 2 -6.48 -8.24 -18.48
C LEU A 2 -5.57 -9.47 -18.41
N ASP A 3 -6.07 -10.60 -17.93
CA ASP A 3 -5.32 -11.87 -17.92
C ASP A 3 -4.84 -12.29 -19.31
N PHE A 4 -5.67 -12.08 -20.33
CA PHE A 4 -5.28 -12.34 -21.72
C PHE A 4 -4.17 -11.39 -22.20
N LEU A 5 -4.24 -10.10 -21.82
CA LEU A 5 -3.19 -9.14 -22.14
C LEU A 5 -1.88 -9.53 -21.46
N ASP A 6 -1.93 -9.92 -20.18
CA ASP A 6 -0.77 -10.25 -19.38
C ASP A 6 -0.15 -11.60 -19.70
N GLN A 7 -0.95 -12.65 -19.91
CA GLN A 7 -0.44 -14.00 -20.07
C GLN A 7 -0.17 -14.38 -21.52
N GLU A 8 -0.97 -13.86 -22.44
CA GLU A 8 -0.89 -14.26 -23.85
C GLU A 8 -0.16 -13.22 -24.71
N LEU A 9 -0.54 -11.93 -24.61
CA LEU A 9 0.02 -10.91 -25.47
C LEU A 9 1.35 -10.36 -24.97
N SER A 10 1.52 -10.13 -23.68
CA SER A 10 2.74 -9.54 -23.14
C SER A 10 3.92 -10.51 -23.16
N ALA A 11 3.68 -11.82 -23.28
CA ALA A 11 4.73 -12.83 -23.43
C ALA A 11 5.57 -12.63 -24.72
N GLU A 12 4.96 -12.08 -25.78
CA GLU A 12 5.64 -11.88 -27.07
C GLU A 12 5.66 -10.41 -27.54
N HIS A 13 4.90 -9.52 -26.87
CA HIS A 13 4.69 -8.14 -27.32
C HIS A 13 4.75 -7.14 -26.16
N ILE A 14 5.23 -5.93 -26.46
CA ILE A 14 5.00 -4.78 -25.60
C ILE A 14 3.59 -4.28 -25.86
N VAL A 15 2.71 -4.35 -24.85
CA VAL A 15 1.33 -3.92 -24.94
C VAL A 15 1.15 -2.58 -24.24
N ALA A 16 0.62 -1.59 -24.93
CA ALA A 16 0.22 -0.31 -24.35
C ALA A 16 -1.17 0.05 -24.87
N TYR A 17 -2.04 0.48 -23.95
CA TYR A 17 -3.40 0.91 -24.30
C TYR A 17 -3.79 2.13 -23.45
N ALA A 18 -4.72 2.92 -23.98
CA ALA A 18 -5.35 4.02 -23.27
C ALA A 18 -6.81 3.68 -23.00
N THR A 19 -7.28 3.98 -21.81
CA THR A 19 -8.64 3.66 -21.39
C THR A 19 -9.20 4.73 -20.48
N HIS A 20 -10.52 4.89 -20.46
CA HIS A 20 -11.28 5.59 -19.43
C HIS A 20 -12.02 4.61 -18.52
N SER A 21 -11.91 3.31 -18.80
CA SER A 21 -12.58 2.28 -18.01
C SER A 21 -11.67 1.84 -16.86
N PRO A 22 -12.11 1.98 -15.62
CA PRO A 22 -11.37 1.47 -14.45
C PRO A 22 -11.18 -0.06 -14.50
N PHE A 23 -12.10 -0.80 -15.15
CA PHE A 23 -11.98 -2.25 -15.34
C PHE A 23 -10.81 -2.69 -16.24
N MET A 24 -10.16 -1.74 -16.87
CA MET A 24 -8.97 -1.96 -17.70
C MET A 24 -7.68 -1.59 -16.97
N ILE A 25 -7.74 -1.31 -15.69
CA ILE A 25 -6.58 -1.07 -14.82
C ILE A 25 -6.41 -2.30 -13.94
N ASP A 26 -5.21 -2.87 -13.94
CA ASP A 26 -4.87 -3.94 -13.02
C ASP A 26 -4.48 -3.32 -11.66
N PRO A 27 -5.28 -3.51 -10.60
CA PRO A 27 -5.00 -2.93 -9.30
C PRO A 27 -3.73 -3.48 -8.64
N ARG A 28 -3.26 -4.67 -9.05
CA ARG A 28 -2.04 -5.29 -8.54
C ARG A 28 -0.77 -4.70 -9.14
N ASN A 29 -0.89 -4.07 -10.31
CA ASN A 29 0.22 -3.55 -11.09
C ASN A 29 -0.01 -2.09 -11.46
N LEU A 30 -0.42 -1.25 -10.51
CA LEU A 30 -0.68 0.18 -10.73
C LEU A 30 0.54 0.95 -11.24
N ASN A 31 1.75 0.49 -10.90
CA ASN A 31 3.01 1.02 -11.44
C ASN A 31 3.12 0.95 -12.96
N ARG A 32 2.38 0.05 -13.61
CA ARG A 32 2.29 -0.02 -15.09
C ARG A 32 1.35 1.03 -15.68
N SER A 33 0.54 1.67 -14.84
CA SER A 33 -0.44 2.66 -15.25
C SER A 33 0.18 4.06 -15.22
N LYS A 34 -0.21 4.89 -16.18
CA LYS A 34 0.20 6.30 -16.23
C LYS A 34 -1.03 7.17 -16.42
N MET A 35 -1.13 8.22 -15.62
CA MET A 35 -2.20 9.18 -15.75
C MET A 35 -1.85 10.22 -16.81
N VAL A 36 -2.74 10.41 -17.77
CA VAL A 36 -2.60 11.41 -18.85
C VAL A 36 -3.65 12.50 -18.64
N MET A 37 -3.19 13.71 -18.36
CA MET A 37 -4.05 14.87 -18.09
C MET A 37 -3.72 16.01 -19.02
N ALA A 38 -4.74 16.83 -19.36
CA ALA A 38 -4.53 18.13 -19.97
C ALA A 38 -4.48 19.20 -18.87
N ASP A 39 -3.43 20.01 -18.85
CA ASP A 39 -3.37 21.16 -17.96
C ASP A 39 -4.32 22.29 -18.44
N PRO A 40 -4.55 23.33 -17.61
CA PRO A 40 -5.39 24.46 -18.00
C PRO A 40 -4.91 25.20 -19.27
N ASP A 41 -3.63 25.08 -19.61
CA ASP A 41 -3.03 25.66 -20.80
C ASP A 41 -3.15 24.75 -22.05
N GLY A 42 -3.81 23.59 -21.89
CA GLY A 42 -4.03 22.63 -22.98
C GLY A 42 -2.80 21.77 -23.31
N ARG A 43 -1.81 21.69 -22.42
CA ARG A 43 -0.67 20.79 -22.56
C ARG A 43 -0.99 19.45 -21.96
N THR A 44 -0.52 18.39 -22.59
CA THR A 44 -0.62 17.05 -22.05
C THR A 44 0.47 16.82 -20.99
N ASN A 45 0.09 16.44 -19.79
CA ASN A 45 0.98 16.02 -18.73
C ASN A 45 0.79 14.52 -18.49
N ILE A 46 1.88 13.81 -18.22
CA ILE A 46 1.88 12.38 -17.89
C ILE A 46 2.45 12.23 -16.49
N SER A 47 1.70 11.60 -15.60
CA SER A 47 2.11 11.29 -14.23
C SER A 47 2.21 9.78 -14.05
N ASP A 48 3.26 9.34 -13.38
CA ASP A 48 3.45 7.96 -12.94
C ASP A 48 2.67 7.67 -11.64
N ASP A 49 2.33 8.71 -10.89
CA ASP A 49 1.55 8.61 -9.68
C ASP A 49 0.04 8.63 -10.00
N VAL A 50 -0.53 7.45 -10.24
CA VAL A 50 -1.98 7.27 -10.47
C VAL A 50 -2.79 7.41 -9.19
N MET A 51 -2.12 7.41 -8.02
CA MET A 51 -2.71 7.52 -6.68
C MET A 51 -2.39 8.86 -6.01
N ALA A 52 -1.79 9.81 -6.74
CA ALA A 52 -1.38 11.10 -6.18
C ALA A 52 -2.54 11.79 -5.43
N THR A 53 -2.24 12.20 -4.22
CA THR A 53 -3.19 12.86 -3.30
C THR A 53 -3.16 14.39 -3.38
N ASP A 54 -2.44 14.96 -4.35
CA ASP A 54 -2.40 16.41 -4.56
C ASP A 54 -3.77 16.97 -4.95
N GLU A 55 -4.11 18.15 -4.41
CA GLU A 55 -5.38 18.83 -4.71
C GLU A 55 -5.63 19.04 -6.20
N ALA A 56 -4.58 19.17 -7.00
CA ALA A 56 -4.66 19.29 -8.46
C ALA A 56 -4.87 17.95 -9.18
N THR A 57 -4.51 16.82 -8.54
CA THR A 57 -4.61 15.44 -9.06
C THR A 57 -5.77 14.65 -8.47
N ARG A 58 -6.46 15.18 -7.47
CA ARG A 58 -7.71 14.60 -6.92
C ARG A 58 -8.81 14.40 -7.96
N LEU A 59 -8.79 15.22 -9.02
CA LEU A 59 -9.85 15.27 -10.04
C LEU A 59 -10.07 13.98 -10.85
N PRO A 60 -9.09 13.20 -11.32
CA PRO A 60 -9.40 12.06 -12.18
C PRO A 60 -10.03 10.87 -11.45
N LEU A 61 -9.55 10.52 -10.27
CA LEU A 61 -10.17 9.45 -9.48
C LEU A 61 -11.44 9.94 -8.78
N GLN A 62 -11.49 11.19 -8.27
CA GLN A 62 -12.72 11.76 -7.71
C GLN A 62 -13.80 11.96 -8.77
N ASN A 63 -13.47 12.32 -9.99
CA ASN A 63 -14.46 12.38 -11.08
C ASN A 63 -14.94 10.99 -11.52
N VAL A 64 -14.13 9.95 -11.36
CA VAL A 64 -14.56 8.55 -11.48
C VAL A 64 -15.46 8.18 -10.29
N PHE A 65 -15.20 8.73 -9.10
CA PHE A 65 -15.99 8.51 -7.88
C PHE A 65 -17.28 9.35 -7.80
N GLU A 66 -17.44 10.42 -8.57
CA GLU A 66 -18.66 11.24 -8.59
C GLU A 66 -19.77 10.69 -9.50
N PHE A 67 -19.48 9.73 -10.39
CA PHE A 67 -20.47 9.11 -11.25
C PHE A 67 -20.69 7.66 -10.87
N ASP A 68 -21.84 7.36 -10.24
CA ASP A 68 -22.35 6.02 -9.91
C ASP A 68 -21.27 5.02 -9.47
N LEU A 69 -20.82 5.19 -8.25
CA LEU A 69 -19.74 4.43 -7.59
C LEU A 69 -19.97 2.91 -7.61
N VAL A 70 -21.20 2.47 -7.71
CA VAL A 70 -21.57 1.06 -7.56
C VAL A 70 -21.50 0.30 -8.87
N ASP A 71 -21.80 0.94 -10.00
CA ASP A 71 -21.85 0.26 -11.30
C ASP A 71 -20.54 0.34 -12.10
N THR A 72 -19.57 1.14 -11.67
CA THR A 72 -18.41 1.49 -12.51
C THR A 72 -17.07 1.09 -11.92
N LEU A 73 -17.01 0.57 -10.69
CA LEU A 73 -15.74 0.40 -9.99
C LEU A 73 -15.19 -1.03 -10.06
N LEU A 74 -13.88 -1.07 -10.06
CA LEU A 74 -12.98 -2.13 -9.67
C LEU A 74 -13.33 -2.81 -8.33
N ILE A 75 -14.43 -2.40 -7.68
CA ILE A 75 -14.89 -2.91 -6.41
C ILE A 75 -15.54 -4.25 -6.68
N ARG A 76 -14.80 -5.29 -6.41
CA ARG A 76 -15.38 -6.62 -6.21
C ARG A 76 -16.18 -6.58 -4.91
N PRO A 77 -17.09 -7.54 -4.70
CA PRO A 77 -17.82 -7.60 -3.42
C PRO A 77 -16.88 -7.53 -2.22
N GLN A 78 -15.73 -8.20 -2.27
CA GLN A 78 -14.75 -8.26 -1.19
C GLN A 78 -13.74 -7.12 -1.33
N THR A 79 -13.82 -6.16 -0.42
CA THR A 79 -12.97 -4.96 -0.43
C THR A 79 -12.20 -4.83 0.88
N LEU A 80 -10.87 -4.74 0.78
CA LEU A 80 -9.97 -4.45 1.88
C LEU A 80 -9.55 -2.97 1.82
N LEU A 81 -10.00 -2.17 2.78
CA LEU A 81 -9.59 -0.79 2.92
C LEU A 81 -8.29 -0.69 3.71
N VAL A 82 -7.35 0.07 3.20
CA VAL A 82 -6.05 0.34 3.83
C VAL A 82 -5.78 1.83 3.91
N GLU A 83 -4.88 2.27 4.80
CA GLU A 83 -4.65 3.69 5.03
C GLU A 83 -3.96 4.37 3.87
N GLY A 84 -2.88 3.78 3.35
CA GLY A 84 -2.00 4.41 2.38
C GLY A 84 -1.69 3.58 1.14
N LYS A 85 -1.02 4.23 0.19
CA LYS A 85 -0.54 3.60 -1.03
C LYS A 85 0.63 2.62 -0.78
N SER A 86 1.37 2.83 0.31
CA SER A 86 2.42 1.90 0.75
C SER A 86 1.84 0.56 1.12
N ASP A 87 0.74 0.57 1.93
CA ASP A 87 0.02 -0.66 2.30
C ASP A 87 -0.41 -1.45 1.07
N HIS A 88 -1.05 -0.77 0.12
CA HIS A 88 -1.48 -1.38 -1.14
C HIS A 88 -0.31 -2.04 -1.88
N ALA A 89 0.82 -1.32 -2.01
CA ALA A 89 1.97 -1.82 -2.75
C ALA A 89 2.62 -3.01 -2.03
N TYR A 90 2.83 -2.93 -0.71
CA TYR A 90 3.41 -4.03 0.05
C TYR A 90 2.52 -5.27 0.04
N LEU A 91 1.20 -5.11 0.29
CA LEU A 91 0.28 -6.24 0.31
C LEU A 91 0.29 -7.02 -1.01
N TYR A 92 0.21 -6.33 -2.15
CA TYR A 92 0.25 -7.03 -3.44
C TYR A 92 1.62 -7.60 -3.78
N THR A 93 2.70 -6.88 -3.48
CA THR A 93 4.05 -7.36 -3.80
C THR A 93 4.39 -8.60 -2.99
N ILE A 94 4.15 -8.57 -1.66
CA ILE A 94 4.44 -9.71 -0.80
C ILE A 94 3.47 -10.87 -1.07
N SER A 95 2.20 -10.61 -1.38
CA SER A 95 1.26 -11.66 -1.80
C SER A 95 1.78 -12.40 -3.04
N ASN A 96 2.26 -11.68 -4.06
CA ASN A 96 2.84 -12.31 -5.24
C ASN A 96 4.09 -13.14 -4.89
N ILE A 97 4.98 -12.62 -4.05
CA ILE A 97 6.20 -13.33 -3.61
C ILE A 97 5.84 -14.63 -2.87
N LEU A 98 4.87 -14.58 -1.96
CA LEU A 98 4.41 -15.76 -1.23
C LEU A 98 3.76 -16.79 -2.16
N GLU A 99 2.88 -16.37 -3.10
CA GLU A 99 2.27 -17.24 -4.10
C GLU A 99 3.35 -17.95 -4.96
N GLU A 100 4.38 -17.22 -5.41
CA GLU A 100 5.50 -17.79 -6.18
C GLU A 100 6.31 -18.82 -5.39
N GLN A 101 6.39 -18.65 -4.06
CA GLN A 101 7.02 -19.61 -3.15
C GLN A 101 6.09 -20.77 -2.75
N GLY A 102 4.84 -20.80 -3.25
CA GLY A 102 3.83 -21.81 -2.90
C GLY A 102 3.27 -21.65 -1.48
N ARG A 103 3.35 -20.45 -0.93
CA ARG A 103 2.80 -20.03 0.37
C ARG A 103 1.47 -19.29 0.18
N THR A 104 0.83 -18.91 1.29
CA THR A 104 -0.46 -18.21 1.27
C THR A 104 -0.28 -16.72 0.96
N GLY A 105 -0.79 -16.28 -0.18
CA GLY A 105 -0.94 -14.86 -0.51
C GLY A 105 -2.36 -14.36 -0.23
N LEU A 106 -2.60 -13.08 -0.44
CA LEU A 106 -3.94 -12.49 -0.37
C LEU A 106 -4.81 -13.02 -1.52
N ASP A 107 -5.97 -13.62 -1.19
CA ASP A 107 -6.86 -14.19 -2.20
C ASP A 107 -7.24 -13.17 -3.27
N ARG A 108 -7.33 -13.64 -4.49
CA ARG A 108 -7.61 -12.81 -5.68
C ARG A 108 -9.00 -12.20 -5.70
N SER A 109 -9.89 -12.63 -4.80
CA SER A 109 -11.21 -12.01 -4.60
C SER A 109 -11.11 -10.64 -3.94
N TRP A 110 -10.08 -10.42 -3.13
CA TRP A 110 -9.86 -9.13 -2.50
C TRP A 110 -9.48 -8.03 -3.48
N THR A 111 -10.10 -6.87 -3.30
CA THR A 111 -9.64 -5.60 -3.90
C THR A 111 -9.15 -4.69 -2.79
N VAL A 112 -7.85 -4.39 -2.79
CA VAL A 112 -7.24 -3.49 -1.80
C VAL A 112 -7.40 -2.05 -2.26
N ILE A 113 -8.00 -1.19 -1.41
CA ILE A 113 -8.26 0.22 -1.73
C ILE A 113 -7.61 1.12 -0.68
N PRO A 114 -6.58 1.90 -1.05
CA PRO A 114 -5.99 2.89 -0.18
C PRO A 114 -6.90 4.13 -0.10
N VAL A 115 -7.24 4.56 1.12
CA VAL A 115 -8.14 5.69 1.36
C VAL A 115 -7.42 7.02 1.67
N GLY A 116 -6.09 7.00 1.64
CA GLY A 116 -5.22 8.17 1.79
C GLY A 116 -4.84 8.53 3.24
N SER A 117 -5.61 8.12 4.22
CA SER A 117 -5.24 8.19 5.66
C SER A 117 -6.27 7.45 6.51
N GLY A 118 -5.88 7.03 7.71
CA GLY A 118 -6.78 6.37 8.67
C GLY A 118 -8.00 7.19 9.06
N SER A 119 -7.90 8.52 9.05
CA SER A 119 -9.04 9.41 9.31
C SER A 119 -10.13 9.35 8.24
N ASN A 120 -9.81 8.90 7.04
CA ASN A 120 -10.76 8.75 5.95
C ASN A 120 -11.53 7.41 6.00
N VAL A 121 -10.94 6.38 6.62
CA VAL A 121 -11.51 5.02 6.66
C VAL A 121 -12.97 5.00 7.11
N PRO A 122 -13.39 5.68 8.22
CA PRO A 122 -14.80 5.66 8.64
C PRO A 122 -15.76 6.23 7.60
N THR A 123 -15.28 7.17 6.77
CA THR A 123 -16.08 7.78 5.70
C THR A 123 -16.26 6.78 4.55
N PHE A 124 -15.17 6.12 4.14
CA PHE A 124 -15.22 5.12 3.08
C PHE A 124 -16.03 3.88 3.49
N VAL A 125 -15.88 3.40 4.73
CA VAL A 125 -16.71 2.32 5.28
C VAL A 125 -18.20 2.68 5.22
N SER A 126 -18.57 3.92 5.59
CA SER A 126 -19.95 4.36 5.52
C SER A 126 -20.47 4.45 4.09
N LEU A 127 -19.62 4.85 3.15
CA LEU A 127 -19.96 4.97 1.74
C LEU A 127 -20.14 3.60 1.08
N PHE A 128 -19.21 2.70 1.32
CA PHE A 128 -19.20 1.37 0.70
C PHE A 128 -20.16 0.41 1.37
N GLY A 129 -20.26 0.42 2.69
CA GLY A 129 -21.21 -0.42 3.43
C GLY A 129 -22.67 -0.10 3.11
N ALA A 130 -22.98 1.13 2.68
CA ALA A 130 -24.31 1.48 2.20
C ALA A 130 -24.67 0.81 0.85
N ASN A 131 -23.70 0.16 0.19
CA ASN A 131 -23.85 -0.48 -1.12
C ASN A 131 -23.72 -2.01 -1.07
N ASP A 132 -23.95 -2.63 0.08
CA ASP A 132 -23.88 -4.09 0.29
C ASP A 132 -22.52 -4.71 -0.12
N LEU A 133 -21.43 -3.99 0.10
CA LEU A 133 -20.07 -4.51 -0.11
C LEU A 133 -19.58 -5.22 1.15
N ASP A 134 -18.90 -6.34 0.93
CA ASP A 134 -18.22 -7.10 1.97
C ASP A 134 -16.89 -6.39 2.27
N LEU A 135 -16.82 -5.70 3.39
CA LEU A 135 -15.68 -4.84 3.75
C LEU A 135 -14.85 -5.44 4.86
N SER A 136 -13.52 -5.32 4.69
CA SER A 136 -12.56 -5.47 5.77
C SER A 136 -11.62 -4.26 5.80
N VAL A 137 -11.00 -4.02 6.93
CA VAL A 137 -10.14 -2.84 7.14
C VAL A 137 -8.84 -3.27 7.80
N LEU A 138 -7.72 -2.81 7.27
CA LEU A 138 -6.41 -2.83 7.94
C LEU A 138 -6.04 -1.40 8.33
N LEU A 139 -5.75 -1.20 9.61
CA LEU A 139 -5.34 0.08 10.17
C LEU A 139 -3.93 -0.01 10.76
N ASP A 140 -3.22 1.11 10.75
CA ASP A 140 -2.00 1.23 11.53
C ASP A 140 -2.29 1.04 13.03
N GLY A 141 -1.42 0.30 13.70
CA GLY A 141 -1.44 0.12 15.15
C GLY A 141 -0.88 1.33 15.87
N ASP A 142 -1.57 2.47 15.81
CA ASP A 142 -1.15 3.69 16.50
C ASP A 142 -2.09 4.08 17.65
N SER A 143 -1.80 5.17 18.33
CA SER A 143 -2.62 5.67 19.45
C SER A 143 -4.06 6.06 19.04
N GLY A 144 -4.34 6.23 17.76
CA GLY A 144 -5.65 6.56 17.21
C GLY A 144 -6.48 5.34 16.81
N TYR A 145 -5.88 4.14 16.79
CA TYR A 145 -6.53 2.91 16.33
C TYR A 145 -7.90 2.66 16.99
N ASN A 146 -7.94 2.66 18.33
CA ASN A 146 -9.17 2.38 19.06
C ASN A 146 -10.29 3.38 18.73
N GLN A 147 -9.95 4.67 18.58
CA GLN A 147 -10.94 5.68 18.19
C GLN A 147 -11.46 5.45 16.76
N ARG A 148 -10.56 5.15 15.82
CA ARG A 148 -10.97 4.85 14.43
C ARG A 148 -11.86 3.61 14.36
N LYS A 149 -11.49 2.55 15.10
CA LYS A 149 -12.28 1.32 15.20
C LYS A 149 -13.68 1.60 15.78
N GLU A 150 -13.78 2.39 16.86
CA GLU A 150 -15.06 2.81 17.44
C GLU A 150 -15.89 3.66 16.44
N ASP A 151 -15.27 4.59 15.73
CA ASP A 151 -15.93 5.43 14.73
C ASP A 151 -16.49 4.61 13.56
N ILE A 152 -15.84 3.51 13.19
CA ILE A 152 -16.30 2.57 12.16
C ILE A 152 -17.47 1.72 12.68
N THR A 153 -17.29 1.07 13.83
CA THR A 153 -18.25 0.08 14.35
C THR A 153 -19.52 0.72 14.92
N SER A 154 -19.41 1.92 15.50
CA SER A 154 -20.56 2.66 16.06
C SER A 154 -21.68 2.95 15.05
N LYS A 155 -21.35 2.96 13.76
CA LYS A 155 -22.30 3.17 12.66
C LYS A 155 -23.08 1.90 12.28
N GLY A 156 -22.68 0.73 12.82
CA GLY A 156 -23.33 -0.56 12.56
C GLY A 156 -23.21 -1.06 11.11
N VAL A 157 -22.25 -0.52 10.37
CA VAL A 157 -22.04 -0.85 8.94
C VAL A 157 -21.07 -2.03 8.78
N MET A 158 -20.19 -2.24 9.77
CA MET A 158 -19.15 -3.25 9.74
C MET A 158 -19.05 -3.96 11.08
N ARG A 159 -18.66 -5.24 11.06
CA ARG A 159 -18.38 -6.01 12.27
C ARG A 159 -17.00 -5.67 12.80
N ASP A 160 -16.85 -5.72 14.13
CA ASP A 160 -15.58 -5.44 14.82
C ASP A 160 -14.46 -6.42 14.42
N GLU A 161 -14.82 -7.65 14.13
CA GLU A 161 -13.92 -8.75 13.73
C GLU A 161 -13.28 -8.57 12.34
N HIS A 162 -13.87 -7.75 11.46
CA HIS A 162 -13.32 -7.44 10.14
C HIS A 162 -12.38 -6.21 10.13
N ILE A 163 -12.01 -5.73 11.31
CA ILE A 163 -11.09 -4.59 11.48
C ILE A 163 -9.84 -5.07 12.21
N CYS A 164 -8.75 -5.22 11.48
CA CYS A 164 -7.44 -5.60 12.00
C CYS A 164 -6.52 -4.39 12.14
N SER A 165 -5.59 -4.53 13.06
CA SER A 165 -4.44 -3.64 13.20
C SER A 165 -3.18 -4.32 12.67
N THR A 166 -2.24 -3.55 12.12
CA THR A 166 -0.90 -4.09 11.83
C THR A 166 -0.22 -4.66 13.08
N SER A 167 -0.54 -4.14 14.28
CA SER A 167 -0.04 -4.66 15.57
C SER A 167 -0.59 -6.04 15.95
N ASP A 168 -1.60 -6.56 15.26
CA ASP A 168 -2.11 -7.91 15.52
C ASP A 168 -1.17 -8.99 14.96
N PHE A 169 -0.23 -8.62 14.08
CA PHE A 169 0.67 -9.50 13.35
C PHE A 169 2.16 -9.32 13.71
N VAL A 170 2.48 -8.51 14.70
CA VAL A 170 3.84 -8.27 15.18
C VAL A 170 3.85 -8.15 16.69
N ASP A 171 4.99 -8.47 17.34
CA ASP A 171 5.14 -8.39 18.80
C ASP A 171 5.50 -6.97 19.26
N GLN A 172 4.63 -5.99 18.93
CA GLN A 172 4.77 -4.60 19.39
C GLN A 172 3.43 -3.88 19.49
N ASP A 173 3.31 -2.96 20.46
CA ASP A 173 2.06 -2.23 20.75
C ASP A 173 1.66 -1.23 19.64
N TYR A 174 2.63 -0.74 18.88
CA TYR A 174 2.43 0.24 17.82
C TYR A 174 3.22 -0.17 16.58
N SER A 175 2.55 -0.24 15.43
CA SER A 175 3.14 -0.63 14.14
C SER A 175 2.49 0.08 12.97
N ASP A 176 3.26 0.22 11.90
CA ASP A 176 2.77 0.52 10.55
C ASP A 176 2.93 -0.75 9.69
N ILE A 177 2.49 -0.74 8.46
CA ILE A 177 2.66 -1.87 7.53
C ILE A 177 4.15 -2.23 7.35
N GLU A 178 5.04 -1.26 7.43
CA GLU A 178 6.48 -1.43 7.30
C GLU A 178 7.09 -2.23 8.47
N ASP A 179 6.43 -2.23 9.62
CA ASP A 179 6.88 -3.00 10.79
C ASP A 179 6.52 -4.50 10.70
N LEU A 180 5.77 -4.94 9.66
CA LEU A 180 5.62 -6.36 9.34
C LEU A 180 6.92 -6.95 8.77
N PHE A 181 7.78 -6.12 8.20
CA PHE A 181 9.15 -6.53 7.87
C PHE A 181 10.03 -6.54 9.12
N SER A 182 11.05 -7.39 9.13
CA SER A 182 12.12 -7.25 10.11
C SER A 182 12.80 -5.90 9.96
N GLU A 183 13.24 -5.31 11.06
CA GLU A 183 13.98 -4.03 11.01
C GLU A 183 15.21 -4.11 10.11
N GLU A 184 15.90 -5.26 10.11
CA GLU A 184 17.11 -5.48 9.32
C GLU A 184 16.80 -5.42 7.82
N PHE A 185 15.81 -6.16 7.35
CA PHE A 185 15.40 -6.13 5.96
C PHE A 185 14.86 -4.76 5.54
N TYR A 186 14.01 -4.15 6.38
CA TYR A 186 13.43 -2.85 6.01
C TYR A 186 14.48 -1.74 5.91
N LEU A 187 15.48 -1.73 6.78
CA LEU A 187 16.60 -0.78 6.69
C LEU A 187 17.46 -1.02 5.44
N GLU A 188 17.70 -2.28 5.06
CA GLU A 188 18.40 -2.59 3.82
C GLU A 188 17.60 -2.09 2.60
N LEU A 189 16.28 -2.33 2.57
CA LEU A 189 15.40 -1.80 1.53
C LEU A 189 15.47 -0.28 1.42
N VAL A 190 15.47 0.44 2.56
CA VAL A 190 15.61 1.90 2.62
C VAL A 190 16.98 2.33 2.12
N ASN A 191 18.06 1.64 2.49
CA ASN A 191 19.41 1.91 2.03
C ASN A 191 19.55 1.76 0.52
N GLN A 192 18.92 0.74 -0.05
CA GLN A 192 18.92 0.53 -1.50
C GLN A 192 18.07 1.61 -2.20
N THR A 193 16.89 1.92 -1.68
CA THR A 193 15.99 2.95 -2.20
C THR A 193 16.64 4.33 -2.25
N TYR A 194 17.27 4.75 -1.16
CA TYR A 194 17.84 6.10 -0.99
C TYR A 194 19.37 6.14 -1.14
N ARG A 195 19.93 5.19 -1.84
CA ARG A 195 21.39 5.06 -2.00
C ARG A 195 22.07 6.34 -2.51
N ALA A 196 21.44 7.03 -3.45
CA ALA A 196 22.00 8.25 -4.04
C ALA A 196 21.90 9.43 -3.06
N GLU A 197 20.79 9.58 -2.36
CA GLU A 197 20.53 10.65 -1.39
C GLU A 197 21.39 10.47 -0.13
N ILE A 198 21.56 9.23 0.33
CA ILE A 198 22.46 8.88 1.44
C ILE A 198 23.89 9.27 1.11
N ALA A 199 24.36 8.94 -0.10
CA ALA A 199 25.71 9.29 -0.55
C ALA A 199 25.93 10.81 -0.69
N GLN A 200 24.86 11.59 -0.88
CA GLN A 200 24.89 13.05 -0.98
C GLN A 200 24.69 13.74 0.38
N SER A 201 24.39 13.00 1.44
CA SER A 201 24.21 13.57 2.77
C SER A 201 25.46 14.33 3.23
N PRO A 202 25.31 15.54 3.80
CA PRO A 202 26.43 16.33 4.30
C PRO A 202 27.17 15.66 5.48
N HIS A 203 26.60 14.63 6.08
CA HIS A 203 27.14 13.93 7.24
C HIS A 203 27.97 12.69 6.92
N SER A 204 28.30 12.45 5.62
CA SER A 204 29.13 11.32 5.17
C SER A 204 28.62 9.95 5.67
N ILE A 205 27.32 9.73 5.54
CA ILE A 205 26.68 8.47 5.90
C ILE A 205 26.98 7.45 4.81
N SER A 206 27.38 6.24 5.20
CA SER A 206 27.58 5.13 4.28
C SER A 206 26.35 4.25 4.16
N GLU A 207 25.63 4.10 5.26
CA GLU A 207 24.50 3.19 5.42
C GLU A 207 23.70 3.58 6.66
N ILE A 208 22.41 3.32 6.67
CA ILE A 208 21.51 3.49 7.81
C ILE A 208 21.42 2.14 8.52
N VAL A 209 21.72 2.10 9.80
CA VAL A 209 21.69 0.89 10.61
C VAL A 209 20.88 1.08 11.89
N ALA A 210 20.35 0.00 12.47
CA ALA A 210 19.50 0.04 13.66
C ALA A 210 20.13 0.81 14.84
N SER A 211 21.47 0.75 14.99
CA SER A 211 22.19 1.45 16.04
C SER A 211 22.20 2.98 15.90
N ASP A 212 21.81 3.53 14.75
CA ASP A 212 21.69 4.97 14.51
C ASP A 212 20.47 5.57 15.20
N PHE A 213 19.51 4.75 15.53
CA PHE A 213 18.29 5.13 16.22
C PHE A 213 18.48 5.07 17.75
N LYS A 214 18.58 6.23 18.36
CA LYS A 214 18.66 6.33 19.83
C LYS A 214 17.25 6.35 20.40
N ASN A 215 16.88 5.28 21.10
CA ASN A 215 15.67 5.14 21.94
C ASN A 215 14.39 5.66 21.28
N GLY A 216 13.56 4.77 20.82
CA GLY A 216 12.62 5.31 20.06
C GLY A 216 11.23 4.87 20.03
N ASN A 217 10.57 5.44 19.11
CA ASN A 217 9.29 5.00 18.62
C ASN A 217 9.45 3.53 18.16
N PRO A 218 8.58 2.61 18.53
CA PRO A 218 8.62 1.24 18.01
C PRO A 218 8.49 1.22 16.48
N ARG A 219 7.72 2.14 15.91
CA ARG A 219 7.47 2.24 14.45
C ARG A 219 8.72 2.69 13.71
N VAL A 220 9.21 1.85 12.81
CA VAL A 220 10.46 2.07 12.05
C VAL A 220 10.39 3.35 11.21
N VAL A 221 9.25 3.61 10.57
CA VAL A 221 9.08 4.81 9.74
C VAL A 221 9.19 6.10 10.54
N LYS A 222 8.70 6.14 11.77
CA LYS A 222 8.81 7.32 12.66
C LYS A 222 10.24 7.57 13.14
N ARG A 223 11.06 6.54 13.16
CA ARG A 223 12.51 6.66 13.41
C ARG A 223 13.23 7.19 12.18
N LEU A 224 12.87 6.68 11.01
CA LEU A 224 13.42 7.11 9.72
C LEU A 224 13.08 8.56 9.40
N GLU A 225 11.82 9.01 9.56
CA GLU A 225 11.44 10.41 9.39
C GLU A 225 12.38 11.35 10.14
N LYS A 226 12.58 11.09 11.45
CA LYS A 226 13.48 11.90 12.31
C LYS A 226 14.96 11.77 11.89
N TYR A 227 15.36 10.62 11.42
CA TYR A 227 16.73 10.38 10.97
C TYR A 227 17.02 11.16 9.69
N PHE A 228 16.14 11.09 8.71
CA PHE A 228 16.23 11.82 7.44
C PHE A 228 16.27 13.32 7.67
N GLU A 229 15.38 13.86 8.52
CA GLU A 229 15.39 15.26 8.90
C GLU A 229 16.74 15.68 9.53
N ARG A 230 17.23 14.90 10.50
CA ARG A 230 18.49 15.19 11.19
C ARG A 230 19.72 15.09 10.29
N GLN A 231 19.72 14.13 9.38
CA GLN A 231 20.86 13.85 8.49
C GLN A 231 20.76 14.58 7.15
N HIS A 232 19.69 15.31 6.91
CA HIS A 232 19.39 15.98 5.64
C HIS A 232 19.47 15.04 4.42
N ILE A 233 19.01 13.79 4.58
CA ILE A 233 18.87 12.84 3.48
C ILE A 233 17.58 13.22 2.74
N ASN A 234 17.62 13.27 1.40
CA ASN A 234 16.47 13.67 0.58
C ASN A 234 15.83 14.97 1.10
N GLU A 235 16.66 16.01 1.30
CA GLU A 235 16.22 17.31 1.84
C GLU A 235 15.56 17.22 3.24
N GLY A 236 15.77 16.12 3.96
CA GLY A 236 15.18 15.85 5.25
C GLY A 236 13.83 15.15 5.20
N ASN A 237 13.38 14.70 4.03
CA ASN A 237 12.08 14.08 3.83
C ASN A 237 12.20 12.57 3.58
N PHE A 238 11.53 11.76 4.41
CA PHE A 238 11.36 10.34 4.18
C PHE A 238 10.01 10.09 3.52
N GLU A 239 10.01 9.62 2.30
CA GLU A 239 8.79 9.30 1.56
C GLU A 239 8.42 7.83 1.78
N HIS A 240 7.37 7.55 2.52
CA HIS A 240 6.93 6.20 2.89
C HIS A 240 6.70 5.28 1.67
N PHE A 241 6.23 5.84 0.58
CA PHE A 241 5.94 5.05 -0.62
C PHE A 241 7.19 4.64 -1.42
N ALA A 242 8.29 5.38 -1.32
CA ALA A 242 9.47 5.11 -2.13
C ALA A 242 10.08 3.71 -1.90
N PRO A 243 10.23 3.19 -0.65
CA PRO A 243 10.68 1.82 -0.44
C PRO A 243 9.69 0.77 -0.98
N ALA A 244 8.38 1.01 -0.88
CA ALA A 244 7.37 0.10 -1.40
C ALA A 244 7.43 0.02 -2.94
N GLU A 245 7.57 1.16 -3.60
CA GLU A 245 7.76 1.24 -5.05
C GLU A 245 9.06 0.55 -5.49
N TYR A 246 10.15 0.77 -4.75
CA TYR A 246 11.43 0.13 -5.04
C TYR A 246 11.35 -1.40 -4.90
N LEU A 247 10.71 -1.91 -3.85
CA LEU A 247 10.49 -3.35 -3.67
C LEU A 247 9.67 -3.92 -4.83
N GLN A 248 8.57 -3.26 -5.21
CA GLN A 248 7.72 -3.68 -6.32
C GLN A 248 8.49 -3.74 -7.66
N GLN A 249 9.34 -2.74 -7.94
CA GLN A 249 10.12 -2.68 -9.18
C GLN A 249 11.26 -3.70 -9.22
N ASN A 250 11.75 -4.15 -8.07
CA ASN A 250 12.88 -5.07 -7.93
C ASN A 250 12.48 -6.41 -7.30
N GLN A 251 11.21 -6.78 -7.37
CA GLN A 251 10.63 -7.96 -6.72
C GLN A 251 11.43 -9.24 -7.01
N GLU A 252 11.79 -9.50 -8.28
CA GLU A 252 12.53 -10.71 -8.69
C GLU A 252 13.87 -10.88 -7.95
N THR A 253 14.53 -9.77 -7.63
CA THR A 253 15.85 -9.80 -6.96
C THR A 253 15.69 -9.82 -5.46
N LEU A 254 14.79 -8.98 -4.93
CA LEU A 254 14.64 -8.79 -3.49
C LEU A 254 13.82 -9.88 -2.80
N SER A 255 13.03 -10.65 -3.55
CA SER A 255 12.23 -11.75 -2.99
C SER A 255 13.06 -12.82 -2.26
N GLU A 256 14.32 -13.03 -2.67
CA GLU A 256 15.24 -13.96 -2.02
C GLU A 256 15.92 -13.34 -0.78
N GLU A 257 15.87 -12.02 -0.62
CA GLU A 257 16.50 -11.27 0.48
C GLU A 257 15.54 -11.06 1.67
N ILE A 258 14.23 -11.21 1.44
CA ILE A 258 13.22 -11.08 2.51
C ILE A 258 13.38 -12.23 3.50
N ASP A 259 13.56 -11.89 4.76
CA ASP A 259 13.72 -12.87 5.81
C ASP A 259 12.42 -13.64 6.13
N PRO A 260 12.53 -14.84 6.73
CA PRO A 260 11.36 -15.68 7.00
C PRO A 260 10.35 -15.04 7.96
N GLU A 261 10.79 -14.25 8.95
CA GLU A 261 9.92 -13.59 9.92
C GLU A 261 9.01 -12.58 9.22
N SER A 262 9.59 -11.74 8.34
CA SER A 262 8.83 -10.81 7.51
C SER A 262 7.76 -11.51 6.68
N LEU A 263 8.13 -12.61 6.02
CA LEU A 263 7.18 -13.38 5.21
C LEU A 263 6.10 -14.06 6.06
N GLU A 264 6.42 -14.53 7.28
CA GLU A 264 5.44 -15.11 8.21
C GLU A 264 4.42 -14.07 8.66
N ASN A 265 4.84 -12.86 9.05
CA ASN A 265 3.94 -11.80 9.47
C ASN A 265 2.92 -11.43 8.39
N PHE A 266 3.37 -11.31 7.13
CA PHE A 266 2.46 -11.06 6.01
C PHE A 266 1.56 -12.24 5.68
N GLU A 267 2.06 -13.47 5.77
CA GLU A 267 1.26 -14.67 5.53
C GLU A 267 0.14 -14.81 6.58
N GLU A 268 0.42 -14.59 7.86
CA GLU A 268 -0.58 -14.57 8.92
C GLU A 268 -1.66 -13.50 8.66
N LEU A 269 -1.25 -12.31 8.24
CA LEU A 269 -2.17 -11.25 7.84
C LEU A 269 -3.07 -11.69 6.67
N PHE A 270 -2.52 -12.34 5.65
CA PHE A 270 -3.29 -12.81 4.51
C PHE A 270 -4.22 -13.96 4.89
N GLU A 271 -3.77 -14.88 5.73
CA GLU A 271 -4.61 -15.97 6.24
C GLU A 271 -5.83 -15.43 7.01
N GLU A 272 -5.64 -14.42 7.85
CA GLU A 272 -6.72 -13.76 8.58
C GLU A 272 -7.75 -13.14 7.63
N PHE A 273 -7.32 -12.32 6.66
CA PHE A 273 -8.25 -11.73 5.70
C PHE A 273 -8.89 -12.76 4.78
N ASN A 274 -8.17 -13.79 4.35
CA ASN A 274 -8.74 -14.85 3.51
C ASN A 274 -9.79 -15.67 4.27
N ALA A 275 -9.65 -15.84 5.60
CA ALA A 275 -10.66 -16.50 6.41
C ALA A 275 -12.01 -15.76 6.41
N TYR A 276 -12.02 -14.44 6.31
CA TYR A 276 -13.26 -13.67 6.24
C TYR A 276 -14.07 -13.92 4.96
N LEU A 277 -13.46 -14.41 3.88
CA LEU A 277 -14.17 -14.77 2.65
C LEU A 277 -15.18 -15.91 2.85
N GLU A 278 -14.97 -16.75 3.86
CA GLU A 278 -15.91 -17.84 4.20
C GLU A 278 -17.14 -17.34 4.97
N GLU A 279 -17.11 -16.11 5.48
CA GLU A 279 -18.17 -15.50 6.28
C GLU A 279 -19.12 -14.63 5.45
N PHE A 280 -18.72 -14.28 4.22
CA PHE A 280 -19.51 -13.53 3.25
C PHE A 280 -20.28 -14.47 2.32
#